data_cc09eb77e2d32532f0b2a5addd264d7c
#
_entry.id   cc09eb77e2d32532f0b2a5addd264d7c
#
_cell.length_a   1.000
_cell.length_b   1.000
_cell.length_c   1.000
_cell.angle_alpha   90.00
_cell.angle_beta   90.00
_cell.angle_gamma   90.00
#
_symmetry.space_group_name_H-M   'P 1'
#
loop_
_entity.id
_entity.type
_entity.pdbx_description
1 polymer ?
#
loop_
_entity_poly.entity_id
_entity_poly.type
_entity_poly.pdbx_seq_one_letter_code
_entity_poly.pdbx_strand_id
1 'polypeptide(L)'
;MELLQPDAPRENLREFIDKLRDGGYTVSDGHTNDPDLIDPQGRAVETWREDYPYETRMTREEYELEKYRLQIELLKLQYWGEDTGQRHIIVFEGRDAAGKGGTIKRFTEHLNPRTARVVALNKPSDRELGQWYFQRYIQHFPTAGEIVLFDRSWYNRAGVE
;
A
#
# COMPACT_ATOMS: atom_id res chain seq x y z
N MET A 1 15.58 -22.74 3.94
CA MET A 1 15.52 -21.70 2.89
C MET A 1 14.65 -22.10 1.69
N GLU A 2 14.19 -23.35 1.64
CA GLU A 2 13.32 -23.89 0.57
C GLU A 2 11.81 -23.60 0.78
N LEU A 3 11.42 -23.15 1.98
CA LEU A 3 10.01 -22.90 2.37
C LEU A 3 9.47 -21.51 2.00
N LEU A 4 10.31 -20.62 1.46
CA LEU A 4 9.97 -19.23 1.16
C LEU A 4 10.06 -18.89 -0.35
N GLN A 5 9.84 -19.86 -1.24
CA GLN A 5 9.84 -19.58 -2.67
C GLN A 5 8.54 -18.87 -3.11
N PRO A 6 8.61 -17.74 -3.84
CA PRO A 6 7.44 -16.93 -4.21
C PRO A 6 6.44 -17.62 -5.15
N ASP A 7 6.82 -18.73 -5.79
CA ASP A 7 5.99 -19.50 -6.72
C ASP A 7 5.34 -20.77 -6.12
N ALA A 8 5.45 -20.97 -4.80
CA ALA A 8 4.74 -22.08 -4.15
C ALA A 8 3.22 -21.86 -4.27
N PRO A 9 2.42 -22.90 -4.64
CA PRO A 9 0.97 -22.79 -4.64
C PRO A 9 0.54 -22.31 -3.24
N ARG A 10 -0.43 -21.37 -3.19
CA ARG A 10 -0.93 -20.76 -1.94
C ARG A 10 -1.42 -21.87 -1.01
N GLU A 11 -0.50 -22.42 -0.26
CA GLU A 11 -0.84 -23.32 0.87
C GLU A 11 -1.78 -22.57 1.80
N ASN A 12 -2.72 -23.29 2.37
CA ASN A 12 -3.59 -22.73 3.39
C ASN A 12 -2.70 -22.07 4.46
N LEU A 13 -2.90 -20.80 4.75
CA LEU A 13 -2.11 -20.04 5.72
C LEU A 13 -1.91 -20.79 7.05
N ARG A 14 -2.90 -21.59 7.46
CA ARG A 14 -2.81 -22.43 8.67
C ARG A 14 -1.76 -23.52 8.53
N GLU A 15 -1.74 -24.23 7.40
CA GLU A 15 -0.72 -25.25 7.12
C GLU A 15 0.69 -24.68 7.10
N PHE A 16 0.84 -23.49 6.54
CA PHE A 16 2.13 -22.79 6.54
C PHE A 16 2.58 -22.41 7.95
N ILE A 17 1.67 -21.88 8.77
CA ILE A 17 1.96 -21.55 10.18
C ILE A 17 2.31 -22.79 10.98
N ASP A 18 1.59 -23.89 10.78
CA ASP A 18 1.86 -25.16 11.47
C ASP A 18 3.22 -25.72 11.05
N LYS A 19 3.59 -25.69 9.79
CA LYS A 19 4.93 -26.07 9.31
C LYS A 19 6.04 -25.24 9.93
N LEU A 20 5.85 -23.93 10.07
CA LEU A 20 6.83 -23.07 10.74
C LEU A 20 6.97 -23.44 12.22
N ARG A 21 5.87 -23.70 12.93
CA ARG A 21 5.89 -24.15 14.33
C ARG A 21 6.58 -25.48 14.49
N ASP A 22 6.22 -26.44 13.66
CA ASP A 22 6.82 -27.80 13.67
C ASP A 22 8.32 -27.73 13.34
N GLY A 23 8.72 -26.76 12.50
CA GLY A 23 10.12 -26.45 12.21
C GLY A 23 10.86 -25.71 13.34
N GLY A 24 10.17 -25.42 14.47
CA GLY A 24 10.77 -24.75 15.62
C GLY A 24 10.92 -23.23 15.50
N TYR A 25 10.25 -22.61 14.52
CA TYR A 25 10.21 -21.15 14.40
C TYR A 25 9.25 -20.54 15.41
N THR A 26 9.62 -19.40 15.96
CA THR A 26 8.81 -18.64 16.91
C THR A 26 8.67 -17.18 16.45
N VAL A 27 7.65 -16.50 16.94
CA VAL A 27 7.47 -15.07 16.71
C VAL A 27 7.84 -14.34 17.99
N SER A 28 8.77 -13.39 17.89
CA SER A 28 9.10 -12.56 19.06
C SER A 28 8.11 -11.41 19.15
N ASP A 29 7.56 -11.20 20.35
CA ASP A 29 6.83 -9.97 20.70
C ASP A 29 7.84 -8.84 20.97
N GLY A 30 8.79 -8.62 20.05
CA GLY A 30 9.81 -7.59 20.19
C GLY A 30 9.18 -6.25 20.59
N HIS A 31 9.95 -5.39 21.23
CA HIS A 31 9.51 -4.05 21.69
C HIS A 31 9.07 -3.11 20.55
N THR A 32 8.98 -3.61 19.35
CA THR A 32 8.50 -2.94 18.14
C THR A 32 7.17 -3.54 17.72
N ASN A 33 6.26 -2.74 17.18
CA ASN A 33 4.97 -3.21 16.64
C ASN A 33 5.11 -4.12 15.40
N ASP A 34 6.32 -4.49 15.01
CA ASP A 34 6.64 -5.42 13.95
C ASP A 34 7.28 -6.66 14.58
N PRO A 35 6.54 -7.77 14.74
CA PRO A 35 7.08 -9.01 15.28
C PRO A 35 8.12 -9.61 14.33
N ASP A 36 9.24 -10.08 14.88
CA ASP A 36 10.27 -10.80 14.13
C ASP A 36 10.00 -12.30 14.14
N LEU A 37 10.19 -12.95 13.00
CA LEU A 37 10.25 -14.41 12.93
C LEU A 37 11.64 -14.86 13.43
N ILE A 38 11.66 -15.75 14.40
CA ILE A 38 12.89 -16.28 15.02
C ILE A 38 13.09 -17.73 14.56
N ASP A 39 14.29 -18.04 14.08
CA ASP A 39 14.67 -19.38 13.67
C ASP A 39 14.90 -20.31 14.89
N PRO A 40 14.99 -21.66 14.69
CA PRO A 40 15.24 -22.60 15.77
C PRO A 40 16.57 -22.39 16.53
N GLN A 41 17.48 -21.58 15.97
CA GLN A 41 18.74 -21.20 16.57
C GLN A 41 18.68 -19.87 17.34
N GLY A 42 17.48 -19.28 17.45
CA GLY A 42 17.24 -18.03 18.16
C GLY A 42 17.66 -16.77 17.42
N ARG A 43 17.86 -16.84 16.10
CA ARG A 43 18.24 -15.70 15.27
C ARG A 43 17.02 -15.12 14.54
N ALA A 44 16.93 -13.81 14.41
CA ALA A 44 15.90 -13.18 13.61
C ALA A 44 16.06 -13.53 12.11
N VAL A 45 14.96 -13.98 11.51
CA VAL A 45 14.91 -14.24 10.06
C VAL A 45 14.64 -12.94 9.34
N GLU A 46 15.56 -12.52 8.50
CA GLU A 46 15.44 -11.29 7.71
C GLU A 46 14.41 -11.45 6.56
N THR A 47 13.13 -11.65 6.90
CA THR A 47 12.03 -11.85 5.94
C THR A 47 11.82 -10.66 5.00
N TRP A 48 12.28 -9.48 5.42
CA TRP A 48 12.21 -8.25 4.64
C TRP A 48 13.19 -8.20 3.47
N ARG A 49 14.22 -9.05 3.49
CA ARG A 49 15.34 -9.02 2.52
C ARG A 49 14.98 -9.60 1.15
N GLU A 50 13.94 -10.41 1.10
CA GLU A 50 13.48 -11.04 -0.13
C GLU A 50 12.95 -9.95 -1.09
N ASP A 51 13.58 -9.81 -2.26
CA ASP A 51 13.29 -8.78 -3.27
C ASP A 51 13.43 -7.31 -2.81
N TYR A 52 14.06 -7.06 -1.65
CA TYR A 52 14.29 -5.70 -1.17
C TYR A 52 15.49 -5.06 -1.89
N PRO A 53 15.32 -3.92 -2.60
CA PRO A 53 16.33 -3.38 -3.50
C PRO A 53 17.49 -2.67 -2.80
N TYR A 54 17.45 -2.52 -1.47
CA TYR A 54 18.46 -1.80 -0.69
C TYR A 54 19.28 -2.76 0.17
N GLU A 55 20.52 -2.39 0.48
CA GLU A 55 21.43 -3.21 1.29
C GLU A 55 21.01 -3.32 2.76
N THR A 56 20.39 -2.27 3.28
CA THR A 56 19.96 -2.18 4.68
C THR A 56 18.52 -1.74 4.79
N ARG A 57 17.82 -2.26 5.79
CA ARG A 57 16.49 -1.80 6.16
C ARG A 57 16.63 -0.49 6.95
N MET A 58 15.82 0.50 6.61
CA MET A 58 15.69 1.73 7.39
C MET A 58 15.19 1.39 8.81
N THR A 59 15.78 2.01 9.82
CA THR A 59 15.30 1.87 11.19
C THR A 59 13.90 2.49 11.31
N ARG A 60 13.14 2.07 12.33
CA ARG A 60 11.82 2.64 12.56
C ARG A 60 11.87 4.15 12.82
N GLU A 61 12.85 4.59 13.57
CA GLU A 61 13.04 6.01 13.88
C GLU A 61 13.31 6.84 12.62
N GLU A 62 14.23 6.39 11.78
CA GLU A 62 14.53 7.02 10.48
C GLU A 62 13.29 7.04 9.58
N TYR A 63 12.55 5.92 9.52
CA TYR A 63 11.30 5.84 8.74
C TYR A 63 10.25 6.84 9.23
N GLU A 64 10.01 6.92 10.55
CA GLU A 64 9.01 7.83 11.10
C GLU A 64 9.39 9.30 10.85
N LEU A 65 10.68 9.64 10.97
CA LEU A 65 11.17 10.98 10.68
C LEU A 65 10.98 11.37 9.21
N GLU A 66 11.40 10.49 8.29
CA GLU A 66 11.28 10.74 6.86
C GLU A 66 9.81 10.79 6.41
N LYS A 67 8.98 9.87 6.92
CA LYS A 67 7.53 9.89 6.70
C LYS A 67 6.92 11.22 7.12
N TYR A 68 7.25 11.71 8.32
CA TYR A 68 6.74 12.98 8.83
C TYR A 68 7.17 14.16 7.96
N ARG A 69 8.42 14.18 7.53
CA ARG A 69 8.94 15.19 6.60
C ARG A 69 8.15 15.20 5.28
N LEU A 70 7.92 14.02 4.69
CA LEU A 70 7.14 13.89 3.46
C LEU A 70 5.67 14.30 3.65
N GLN A 71 5.07 14.03 4.80
CA GLN A 71 3.72 14.45 5.12
C GLN A 71 3.59 15.99 5.22
N ILE A 72 4.62 16.67 5.69
CA ILE A 72 4.67 18.15 5.65
C ILE A 72 4.71 18.65 4.20
N GLU A 73 5.48 18.03 3.31
CA GLU A 73 5.51 18.42 1.90
C GLU A 73 4.17 18.16 1.20
N LEU A 74 3.45 17.08 1.57
CA LEU A 74 2.09 16.82 1.07
C LEU A 74 1.10 17.90 1.51
N LEU A 75 1.19 18.39 2.75
CA LEU A 75 0.38 19.52 3.22
C LEU A 75 0.68 20.80 2.44
N LYS A 76 1.94 21.09 2.15
CA LYS A 76 2.33 22.23 1.32
C LYS A 76 1.77 22.10 -0.10
N LEU A 77 1.81 20.89 -0.68
CA LEU A 77 1.22 20.61 -1.99
C LEU A 77 -0.29 20.87 -1.96
N GLN A 78 -1.00 20.44 -0.91
CA GLN A 78 -2.43 20.67 -0.77
C GLN A 78 -2.76 22.16 -0.73
N TYR A 79 -2.11 22.93 0.15
CA TYR A 79 -2.32 24.38 0.23
C TYR A 79 -1.98 25.11 -1.10
N TRP A 80 -0.88 24.73 -1.72
CA TRP A 80 -0.51 25.29 -3.02
C TRP A 80 -1.57 24.96 -4.09
N GLY A 81 -2.10 23.75 -4.10
CA GLY A 81 -3.18 23.34 -4.99
C GLY A 81 -4.45 24.15 -4.77
N GLU A 82 -4.84 24.36 -3.50
CA GLU A 82 -5.99 25.19 -3.13
C GLU A 82 -5.81 26.64 -3.60
N ASP A 83 -4.66 27.25 -3.33
CA ASP A 83 -4.36 28.64 -3.68
C ASP A 83 -4.29 28.89 -5.18
N THR A 84 -3.78 27.91 -5.94
CA THR A 84 -3.54 28.04 -7.39
C THR A 84 -4.64 27.41 -8.25
N GLY A 85 -5.57 26.68 -7.64
CA GLY A 85 -6.62 25.96 -8.36
C GLY A 85 -6.12 24.73 -9.14
N GLN A 86 -4.92 24.22 -8.82
CA GLN A 86 -4.37 23.04 -9.47
C GLN A 86 -5.19 21.80 -9.09
N ARG A 87 -5.24 20.84 -10.02
CA ARG A 87 -5.96 19.58 -9.87
C ARG A 87 -4.96 18.43 -9.90
N HIS A 88 -5.00 17.59 -8.87
CA HIS A 88 -4.08 16.48 -8.77
C HIS A 88 -4.84 15.16 -8.79
N ILE A 89 -4.40 14.24 -9.65
CA ILE A 89 -4.84 12.84 -9.63
C ILE A 89 -3.61 11.98 -9.35
N ILE A 90 -3.66 11.21 -8.26
CA ILE A 90 -2.63 10.26 -7.88
C ILE A 90 -3.21 8.87 -8.03
N VAL A 91 -2.55 8.01 -8.79
CA VAL A 91 -3.01 6.66 -9.11
C VAL A 91 -2.10 5.64 -8.41
N PHE A 92 -2.69 4.77 -7.62
CA PHE A 92 -2.00 3.66 -6.95
C PHE A 92 -2.37 2.35 -7.63
N GLU A 93 -1.40 1.75 -8.30
CA GLU A 93 -1.54 0.46 -8.97
C GLU A 93 -0.61 -0.58 -8.35
N GLY A 94 -0.91 -1.84 -8.55
CA GLY A 94 -0.09 -2.95 -8.07
C GLY A 94 -0.93 -4.16 -7.67
N ARG A 95 -0.26 -5.31 -7.51
CA ARG A 95 -0.86 -6.58 -7.10
C ARG A 95 -1.54 -6.47 -5.73
N ASP A 96 -2.38 -7.45 -5.40
CA ASP A 96 -2.92 -7.57 -4.06
C ASP A 96 -1.78 -7.76 -3.04
N ALA A 97 -1.99 -7.22 -1.84
CA ALA A 97 -0.99 -7.19 -0.77
C ALA A 97 0.32 -6.41 -1.06
N ALA A 98 0.39 -5.64 -2.17
CA ALA A 98 1.54 -4.80 -2.50
C ALA A 98 1.69 -3.52 -1.64
N GLY A 99 0.91 -3.36 -0.57
CA GLY A 99 1.02 -2.23 0.34
C GLY A 99 0.27 -0.95 -0.07
N LYS A 100 -0.52 -0.97 -1.17
CA LYS A 100 -1.26 0.22 -1.66
C LYS A 100 -2.07 0.92 -0.58
N GLY A 101 -2.94 0.19 0.12
CA GLY A 101 -3.79 0.76 1.17
C GLY A 101 -3.00 1.40 2.32
N GLY A 102 -1.88 0.78 2.71
CA GLY A 102 -0.95 1.33 3.70
C GLY A 102 -0.33 2.64 3.23
N THR A 103 0.11 2.69 1.97
CA THR A 103 0.68 3.90 1.37
C THR A 103 -0.35 5.03 1.26
N ILE A 104 -1.56 4.74 0.75
CA ILE A 104 -2.65 5.71 0.65
C ILE A 104 -3.00 6.28 2.03
N LYS A 105 -3.07 5.42 3.06
CA LYS A 105 -3.30 5.85 4.44
C LYS A 105 -2.22 6.85 4.91
N ARG A 106 -0.93 6.59 4.63
CA ARG A 106 0.17 7.49 5.01
C ARG A 106 0.12 8.82 4.24
N PHE A 107 -0.29 8.78 2.97
CA PHE A 107 -0.50 9.97 2.17
C PHE A 107 -1.60 10.87 2.74
N THR A 108 -2.72 10.29 3.12
CA THR A 108 -3.93 11.06 3.51
C THR A 108 -3.98 11.40 4.99
N GLU A 109 -3.10 10.83 5.82
CA GLU A 109 -3.16 10.89 7.29
C GLU A 109 -3.30 12.31 7.86
N HIS A 110 -2.68 13.29 7.23
CA HIS A 110 -2.69 14.69 7.67
C HIS A 110 -3.34 15.67 6.67
N LEU A 111 -3.80 15.17 5.52
CA LEU A 111 -4.46 16.01 4.53
C LEU A 111 -5.89 16.37 4.97
N ASN A 112 -6.34 17.55 4.56
CA ASN A 112 -7.73 17.96 4.76
C ASN A 112 -8.66 17.10 3.88
N PRO A 113 -9.57 16.29 4.44
CA PRO A 113 -10.44 15.40 3.67
C PRO A 113 -11.50 16.15 2.82
N ARG A 114 -11.63 17.46 2.96
CA ARG A 114 -12.52 18.27 2.14
C ARG A 114 -11.97 18.50 0.74
N THR A 115 -10.65 18.54 0.61
CA THR A 115 -9.95 18.81 -0.66
C THR A 115 -9.03 17.67 -1.10
N ALA A 116 -8.82 16.68 -0.23
CA ALA A 116 -8.11 15.44 -0.57
C ALA A 116 -9.00 14.23 -0.26
N ARG A 117 -9.28 13.39 -1.26
CA ARG A 117 -10.14 12.21 -1.10
C ARG A 117 -9.62 10.99 -1.81
N VAL A 118 -9.95 9.84 -1.27
CA VAL A 118 -9.62 8.54 -1.84
C VAL A 118 -10.83 7.99 -2.60
N VAL A 119 -10.58 7.45 -3.79
CA VAL A 119 -11.58 6.78 -4.63
C VAL A 119 -11.13 5.34 -4.83
N ALA A 120 -11.92 4.41 -4.30
CA ALA A 120 -11.75 2.97 -4.48
C ALA A 120 -13.05 2.41 -5.10
N LEU A 121 -13.05 2.15 -6.39
CA LEU A 121 -14.23 1.65 -7.08
C LEU A 121 -14.30 0.13 -7.00
N ASN A 122 -15.50 -0.38 -6.69
CA ASN A 122 -15.76 -1.81 -6.74
C ASN A 122 -15.72 -2.34 -8.19
N LYS A 123 -15.78 -3.65 -8.36
CA LYS A 123 -15.95 -4.26 -9.69
C LYS A 123 -17.13 -3.60 -10.43
N PRO A 124 -16.98 -3.30 -11.74
CA PRO A 124 -18.05 -2.69 -12.52
C PRO A 124 -19.34 -3.52 -12.48
N SER A 125 -20.48 -2.85 -12.35
CA SER A 125 -21.80 -3.46 -12.56
C SER A 125 -22.03 -3.73 -14.05
N ASP A 126 -23.01 -4.59 -14.37
CA ASP A 126 -23.39 -4.90 -15.76
C ASP A 126 -23.76 -3.62 -16.54
N ARG A 127 -24.39 -2.65 -15.87
CA ARG A 127 -24.69 -1.35 -16.46
C ARG A 127 -23.44 -0.58 -16.82
N GLU A 128 -22.46 -0.55 -15.93
CA GLU A 128 -21.18 0.16 -16.13
C GLU A 128 -20.31 -0.51 -17.19
N LEU A 129 -20.43 -1.85 -17.37
CA LEU A 129 -19.77 -2.57 -18.45
C LEU A 129 -20.30 -2.16 -19.84
N GLY A 130 -21.60 -1.78 -19.93
CA GLY A 130 -22.22 -1.26 -21.16
C GLY A 130 -21.96 0.23 -21.40
N GLN A 131 -21.32 0.94 -20.50
CA GLN A 131 -21.02 2.36 -20.62
C GLN A 131 -19.63 2.61 -21.23
N TRP A 132 -19.40 3.87 -21.62
CA TRP A 132 -18.07 4.29 -22.02
C TRP A 132 -17.06 4.02 -20.90
N TYR A 133 -15.92 3.45 -21.26
CA TYR A 133 -14.89 2.93 -20.37
C TYR A 133 -14.51 3.87 -19.22
N PHE A 134 -14.28 5.17 -19.52
CA PHE A 134 -13.90 6.17 -18.52
C PHE A 134 -15.06 6.77 -17.72
N GLN A 135 -16.31 6.49 -18.10
CA GLN A 135 -17.46 7.18 -17.52
C GLN A 135 -17.54 7.06 -16.00
N ARG A 136 -17.23 5.87 -15.46
CA ARG A 136 -17.25 5.64 -14.02
C ARG A 136 -16.13 6.34 -13.25
N TYR A 137 -15.04 6.74 -13.92
CA TYR A 137 -13.90 7.42 -13.30
C TYR A 137 -14.04 8.95 -13.37
N ILE A 138 -14.54 9.50 -14.46
CA ILE A 138 -14.61 10.96 -14.72
C ILE A 138 -15.41 11.68 -13.63
N GLN A 139 -16.50 11.10 -13.15
CA GLN A 139 -17.32 11.70 -12.09
C GLN A 139 -16.53 11.91 -10.76
N HIS A 140 -15.40 11.28 -10.61
CA HIS A 140 -14.52 11.37 -9.44
C HIS A 140 -13.31 12.26 -9.67
N PHE A 141 -13.15 12.86 -10.85
CA PHE A 141 -12.02 13.72 -11.11
C PHE A 141 -12.07 14.98 -10.26
N PRO A 142 -10.90 15.55 -9.91
CA PRO A 142 -10.82 16.70 -9.04
C PRO A 142 -11.39 17.96 -9.68
N THR A 143 -12.04 18.78 -8.89
CA THR A 143 -12.27 20.19 -9.22
C THR A 143 -11.05 21.03 -8.81
N ALA A 144 -11.09 22.35 -9.08
CA ALA A 144 -9.97 23.24 -8.77
C ALA A 144 -9.60 23.17 -7.29
N GLY A 145 -8.32 22.96 -6.99
CA GLY A 145 -7.78 22.85 -5.65
C GLY A 145 -7.88 21.47 -5.00
N GLU A 146 -8.41 20.46 -5.69
CA GLU A 146 -8.57 19.14 -5.12
C GLU A 146 -7.44 18.16 -5.49
N ILE A 147 -7.18 17.23 -4.56
CA ILE A 147 -6.33 16.04 -4.73
C ILE A 147 -7.23 14.81 -4.67
N VAL A 148 -7.20 13.98 -5.71
CA VAL A 148 -7.91 12.69 -5.74
C VAL A 148 -6.92 11.56 -5.88
N LEU A 149 -6.99 10.63 -4.93
CA LEU A 149 -6.15 9.43 -4.89
C LEU A 149 -7.01 8.22 -5.33
N PHE A 150 -6.64 7.59 -6.43
CA PHE A 150 -7.31 6.36 -6.88
C PHE A 150 -6.59 5.13 -6.35
N ASP A 151 -7.28 4.33 -5.52
CA ASP A 151 -6.86 2.97 -5.19
C ASP A 151 -7.36 2.03 -6.29
N ARG A 152 -6.48 1.74 -7.21
CA ARG A 152 -6.74 1.21 -8.55
C ARG A 152 -7.52 2.19 -9.43
N SER A 153 -7.18 2.21 -10.69
CA SER A 153 -7.78 3.12 -11.66
C SER A 153 -8.24 2.38 -12.91
N TRP A 154 -8.41 3.14 -13.97
CA TRP A 154 -8.68 2.64 -15.32
C TRP A 154 -7.60 1.70 -15.86
N TYR A 155 -6.35 1.78 -15.40
CA TYR A 155 -5.29 0.84 -15.79
C TYR A 155 -5.55 -0.57 -15.29
N ASN A 156 -6.08 -0.73 -14.07
CA ASN A 156 -6.46 -2.04 -13.55
C ASN A 156 -7.53 -2.71 -14.43
N ARG A 157 -8.53 -1.95 -14.87
CA ARG A 157 -9.57 -2.44 -15.76
C ARG A 157 -9.02 -2.84 -17.14
N ALA A 158 -8.00 -2.13 -17.64
CA ALA A 158 -7.39 -2.41 -18.94
C ALA A 158 -6.51 -3.68 -18.93
N GLY A 159 -5.92 -4.03 -17.77
CA GLY A 159 -4.93 -5.11 -17.68
C GLY A 159 -5.37 -6.34 -16.89
N VAL A 160 -6.42 -6.25 -16.05
CA VAL A 160 -6.79 -7.29 -15.07
C VAL A 160 -8.27 -7.67 -15.12
N GLU A 161 -9.16 -6.78 -15.49
CA GLU A 161 -10.61 -6.99 -15.68
C GLU A 161 -10.87 -7.24 -17.19
#